data_993f879f57b890f57754cec91dba6226
#
_entry.id   993f879f57b890f57754cec91dba6226
#
_cell.length_a   1.000
_cell.length_b   1.000
_cell.length_c   1.000
_cell.angle_alpha   90.00
_cell.angle_beta   90.00
_cell.angle_gamma   90.00
#
_symmetry.space_group_name_H-M   'P 1'
#
loop_
_entity.id
_entity.type
_entity.pdbx_description
1 polymer ?
#
loop_
_entity_poly.entity_id
_entity_poly.type
_entity_poly.pdbx_seq_one_letter_code
_entity_poly.pdbx_strand_id
1 'polypeptide(L)'
;SKKNFLSSNEYQPLLVLDVDHDNNLKINNAVLSEEGLVGRVTNLGFLSAEVMLVQDVRSSIPIISSESSLHASLKGMGLGRKGELNFIKKTASFREGEKLYTSGLGDVFPQGLLVGEIVSISDPVDSEFLKIEVSFFSSPINQDYFLIHAK
;
A
#
# COMPACT_ATOMS: atom_id res chain seq x y z
N SER A 1 -16.69 -1.79 5.98
CA SER A 1 -17.12 -2.49 4.75
C SER A 1 -16.65 -3.94 4.76
N LYS A 2 -17.50 -4.83 4.33
CA LYS A 2 -17.21 -6.25 4.35
C LYS A 2 -16.60 -6.70 3.02
N LYS A 3 -15.60 -7.60 3.10
CA LYS A 3 -15.03 -8.24 1.92
C LYS A 3 -16.09 -9.13 1.24
N ASN A 4 -16.38 -8.83 -0.01
CA ASN A 4 -17.25 -9.65 -0.86
C ASN A 4 -16.41 -10.69 -1.62
N PHE A 5 -15.30 -10.25 -2.19
CA PHE A 5 -14.51 -11.06 -3.10
C PHE A 5 -13.05 -10.59 -3.09
N LEU A 6 -12.13 -11.54 -3.14
CA LEU A 6 -10.71 -11.29 -3.39
C LEU A 6 -10.24 -12.28 -4.45
N SER A 7 -9.78 -11.78 -5.60
CA SER A 7 -9.33 -12.62 -6.69
C SER A 7 -8.00 -13.30 -6.37
N SER A 8 -7.76 -14.44 -7.01
CA SER A 8 -6.54 -15.21 -6.85
C SER A 8 -5.39 -14.73 -7.76
N ASN A 9 -5.58 -13.68 -8.56
CA ASN A 9 -4.51 -13.14 -9.39
C ASN A 9 -3.47 -12.46 -8.52
N GLU A 10 -2.28 -13.05 -8.44
CA GLU A 10 -1.22 -12.62 -7.53
C GLU A 10 -0.72 -11.20 -7.83
N TYR A 11 -0.56 -10.85 -9.10
CA TYR A 11 0.08 -9.58 -9.50
C TYR A 11 -0.89 -8.41 -9.58
N GLN A 12 -2.13 -8.69 -9.92
CA GLN A 12 -3.19 -7.69 -10.00
C GLN A 12 -4.44 -8.22 -9.27
N PRO A 13 -4.34 -8.38 -7.95
CA PRO A 13 -5.47 -8.90 -7.17
C PRO A 13 -6.60 -7.87 -7.15
N LEU A 14 -7.83 -8.35 -7.27
CA LEU A 14 -9.01 -7.53 -7.15
C LEU A 14 -9.70 -7.79 -5.82
N LEU A 15 -9.77 -6.76 -5.00
CA LEU A 15 -10.58 -6.79 -3.77
C LEU A 15 -11.88 -6.03 -4.03
N VAL A 16 -13.00 -6.68 -3.76
CA VAL A 16 -14.32 -6.06 -3.85
C VAL A 16 -14.93 -6.01 -2.45
N LEU A 17 -15.38 -4.84 -2.05
CA LEU A 17 -16.03 -4.61 -0.77
C LEU A 17 -17.51 -4.32 -0.97
N ASP A 18 -18.34 -4.84 -0.07
CA ASP A 18 -19.73 -4.42 0.05
C ASP A 18 -19.79 -3.07 0.73
N VAL A 19 -20.51 -2.14 0.14
CA VAL A 19 -20.67 -0.79 0.68
C VAL A 19 -22.14 -0.41 0.73
N ASP A 20 -22.49 0.49 1.66
CA ASP A 20 -23.85 0.99 1.78
C ASP A 20 -24.12 2.05 0.71
N HIS A 21 -25.38 2.14 0.32
CA HIS A 21 -25.83 3.05 -0.74
C HIS A 21 -25.60 4.54 -0.41
N ASP A 22 -25.66 4.92 0.86
CA ASP A 22 -25.60 6.31 1.30
C ASP A 22 -24.19 6.81 1.62
N ASN A 23 -23.16 6.02 1.34
CA ASN A 23 -21.80 6.41 1.60
C ASN A 23 -21.31 7.43 0.55
N ASN A 24 -20.69 8.52 0.98
CA ASN A 24 -20.07 9.51 0.10
C ASN A 24 -18.70 9.02 -0.39
N LEU A 25 -18.66 7.81 -0.92
CA LEU A 25 -17.41 7.22 -1.40
C LEU A 25 -16.98 7.81 -2.73
N LYS A 26 -15.71 7.97 -2.89
CA LYS A 26 -15.08 8.52 -4.11
C LYS A 26 -13.92 7.65 -4.54
N ILE A 27 -13.63 7.70 -5.83
CA ILE A 27 -12.39 7.14 -6.37
C ILE A 27 -11.22 7.74 -5.63
N ASN A 28 -10.22 6.93 -5.35
CA ASN A 28 -9.01 7.23 -4.57
C ASN A 28 -9.21 7.37 -3.07
N ASN A 29 -10.39 7.13 -2.52
CA ASN A 29 -10.51 7.01 -1.07
C ASN A 29 -9.61 5.88 -0.57
N ALA A 30 -8.90 6.13 0.52
CA ALA A 30 -8.03 5.13 1.14
C ALA A 30 -8.85 4.03 1.80
N VAL A 31 -8.37 2.81 1.70
CA VAL A 31 -8.97 1.64 2.35
C VAL A 31 -8.01 1.15 3.41
N LEU A 32 -8.50 1.04 4.64
CA LEU A 32 -7.71 0.72 5.83
C LEU A 32 -8.21 -0.55 6.48
N SER A 33 -7.32 -1.23 7.18
CA SER A 33 -7.65 -2.28 8.13
C SER A 33 -7.05 -1.93 9.49
N GLU A 34 -7.26 -2.77 10.48
CA GLU A 34 -6.62 -2.60 11.79
C GLU A 34 -5.10 -2.65 11.71
N GLU A 35 -4.56 -3.29 10.69
CA GLU A 35 -3.11 -3.46 10.54
C GLU A 35 -2.44 -2.36 9.74
N GLY A 36 -3.19 -1.62 8.92
CA GLY A 36 -2.63 -0.53 8.13
C GLY A 36 -3.33 -0.31 6.80
N LEU A 37 -2.67 0.40 5.90
CA LEU A 37 -3.21 0.73 4.59
C LEU A 37 -3.37 -0.53 3.74
N VAL A 38 -4.57 -0.73 3.21
CA VAL A 38 -4.93 -1.85 2.34
C VAL A 38 -4.79 -1.47 0.87
N GLY A 39 -5.25 -0.27 0.51
CA GLY A 39 -5.23 0.21 -0.87
C GLY A 39 -6.09 1.44 -1.05
N ARG A 40 -6.59 1.61 -2.27
CA ARG A 40 -7.48 2.73 -2.62
C ARG A 40 -8.62 2.25 -3.50
N VAL A 41 -9.74 2.95 -3.42
CA VAL A 41 -10.89 2.70 -4.29
C VAL A 41 -10.55 3.10 -5.71
N THR A 42 -10.73 2.18 -6.64
CA THR A 42 -10.47 2.42 -8.06
C THR A 42 -11.74 2.42 -8.91
N ASN A 43 -12.80 1.79 -8.42
CA ASN A 43 -14.07 1.75 -9.13
C ASN A 43 -15.21 1.60 -8.13
N LEU A 44 -16.35 2.22 -8.44
CA LEU A 44 -17.55 2.17 -7.61
C LEU A 44 -18.71 1.58 -8.41
N GLY A 45 -19.30 0.51 -7.87
CA GLY A 45 -20.54 -0.04 -8.34
C GLY A 45 -21.72 0.40 -7.48
N PHE A 46 -22.90 -0.19 -7.70
CA PHE A 46 -24.13 0.20 -6.98
C PHE A 46 -24.03 0.00 -5.46
N LEU A 47 -23.59 -1.17 -5.04
CA LEU A 47 -23.39 -1.50 -3.61
C LEU A 47 -22.01 -2.13 -3.40
N SER A 48 -21.03 -1.73 -4.22
CA SER A 48 -19.70 -2.30 -4.16
C SER A 48 -18.62 -1.26 -4.46
N ALA A 49 -17.44 -1.51 -3.93
CA ALA A 49 -16.24 -0.75 -4.24
C ALA A 49 -15.13 -1.71 -4.63
N GLU A 50 -14.47 -1.45 -5.75
CA GLU A 50 -13.26 -2.17 -6.15
C GLU A 50 -12.05 -1.45 -5.58
N VAL A 51 -11.12 -2.21 -5.04
CA VAL A 51 -9.93 -1.70 -4.35
C VAL A 51 -8.68 -2.24 -5.01
N MET A 52 -7.78 -1.33 -5.41
CA MET A 52 -6.42 -1.71 -5.78
C MET A 52 -5.59 -1.83 -4.52
N LEU A 53 -5.07 -3.03 -4.26
CA LEU A 53 -4.25 -3.30 -3.08
C LEU A 53 -2.87 -2.67 -3.20
N VAL A 54 -2.26 -2.37 -2.05
CA VAL A 54 -0.88 -1.86 -2.00
C VAL A 54 0.12 -2.87 -2.57
N GLN A 55 -0.24 -4.17 -2.57
CA GLN A 55 0.58 -5.24 -3.14
C GLN A 55 0.46 -5.37 -4.66
N ASP A 56 -0.51 -4.72 -5.28
CA ASP A 56 -0.70 -4.76 -6.74
C ASP A 56 0.53 -4.17 -7.44
N VAL A 57 0.97 -4.82 -8.53
CA VAL A 57 2.16 -4.36 -9.26
C VAL A 57 1.98 -2.99 -9.91
N ARG A 58 0.73 -2.54 -10.06
CA ARG A 58 0.42 -1.19 -10.56
C ARG A 58 0.43 -0.14 -9.45
N SER A 59 0.50 -0.55 -8.18
CA SER A 59 0.49 0.36 -7.04
C SER A 59 1.86 0.96 -6.81
N SER A 60 1.88 2.28 -6.60
CA SER A 60 3.07 3.03 -6.23
C SER A 60 2.64 4.09 -5.22
N ILE A 61 3.20 4.03 -4.01
CA ILE A 61 2.76 4.85 -2.89
C ILE A 61 3.90 5.74 -2.44
N PRO A 62 3.71 7.07 -2.43
CA PRO A 62 4.68 7.97 -1.81
C PRO A 62 4.70 7.75 -0.29
N ILE A 63 5.86 7.38 0.23
CA ILE A 63 6.03 7.09 1.66
C ILE A 63 7.12 7.96 2.28
N ILE A 64 7.06 8.04 3.61
CA ILE A 64 8.09 8.65 4.41
C ILE A 64 8.42 7.71 5.58
N SER A 65 9.72 7.59 5.91
CA SER A 65 10.12 6.94 7.15
C SER A 65 9.99 7.94 8.30
N SER A 66 9.28 7.54 9.36
CA SER A 66 9.13 8.39 10.53
C SER A 66 10.44 8.57 11.31
N GLU A 67 11.38 7.66 11.16
CA GLU A 67 12.66 7.69 11.88
C GLU A 67 13.72 8.50 11.15
N SER A 68 13.90 8.26 9.84
CA SER A 68 14.93 8.96 9.06
C SER A 68 14.41 10.19 8.32
N SER A 69 13.09 10.37 8.24
CA SER A 69 12.41 11.42 7.46
C SER A 69 12.72 11.35 5.96
N LEU A 70 13.17 10.19 5.47
CA LEU A 70 13.44 9.99 4.06
C LEU A 70 12.18 9.64 3.31
N HIS A 71 12.04 10.20 2.12
CA HIS A 71 10.94 9.95 1.20
C HIS A 71 11.32 8.93 0.14
N ALA A 72 10.38 8.13 -0.29
CA ALA A 72 10.55 7.20 -1.40
C ALA A 72 9.20 6.83 -2.00
N SER A 73 9.22 6.08 -3.08
CA SER A 73 8.05 5.46 -3.68
C SER A 73 8.08 3.97 -3.40
N LEU A 74 7.00 3.44 -2.83
CA LEU A 74 6.86 2.03 -2.49
C LEU A 74 6.01 1.34 -3.56
N LYS A 75 6.61 0.38 -4.24
CA LYS A 75 5.98 -0.38 -5.32
C LYS A 75 5.50 -1.73 -4.81
N GLY A 76 4.26 -2.10 -5.20
CA GLY A 76 3.75 -3.45 -5.02
C GLY A 76 4.42 -4.42 -5.99
N MET A 77 4.67 -5.65 -5.53
CA MET A 77 5.36 -6.69 -6.29
C MET A 77 4.51 -7.96 -6.46
N GLY A 78 3.30 -7.92 -5.97
CA GLY A 78 2.36 -9.04 -5.98
C GLY A 78 1.85 -9.37 -4.59
N LEU A 79 0.67 -9.97 -4.54
CA LEU A 79 0.05 -10.39 -3.29
C LEU A 79 0.89 -11.50 -2.64
N GLY A 80 1.16 -11.37 -1.34
CA GLY A 80 2.03 -12.29 -0.63
C GLY A 80 3.53 -12.04 -0.82
N ARG A 81 3.91 -11.02 -1.58
CA ARG A 81 5.30 -10.66 -1.83
C ARG A 81 5.68 -9.38 -1.10
N LYS A 82 6.98 -9.22 -0.84
CA LYS A 82 7.50 -7.95 -0.32
C LYS A 82 7.36 -6.86 -1.38
N GLY A 83 7.03 -5.64 -0.94
CA GLY A 83 7.16 -4.47 -1.80
C GLY A 83 8.60 -4.00 -1.89
N GLU A 84 8.87 -3.08 -2.79
CA GLU A 84 10.21 -2.52 -2.98
C GLU A 84 10.16 -1.00 -3.05
N LEU A 85 11.14 -0.35 -2.40
CA LEU A 85 11.36 1.07 -2.61
C LEU A 85 12.12 1.30 -3.91
N ASN A 86 11.62 2.23 -4.74
CA ASN A 86 12.19 2.48 -6.07
C ASN A 86 13.32 3.52 -6.03
N PHE A 87 14.34 3.27 -6.84
CA PHE A 87 15.40 4.25 -7.18
C PHE A 87 16.11 4.83 -5.96
N ILE A 88 16.42 4.00 -4.98
CA ILE A 88 17.09 4.44 -3.76
C ILE A 88 18.59 4.50 -3.99
N LYS A 89 19.17 5.69 -3.88
CA LYS A 89 20.61 5.90 -4.05
C LYS A 89 21.38 5.12 -3.00
N LYS A 90 22.57 4.62 -3.36
CA LYS A 90 23.43 3.85 -2.45
C LYS A 90 23.90 4.66 -1.24
N THR A 91 23.82 5.99 -1.31
CA THR A 91 24.16 6.89 -0.20
C THR A 91 22.99 7.13 0.78
N ALA A 92 21.80 6.63 0.48
CA ALA A 92 20.64 6.80 1.36
C ALA A 92 20.81 6.03 2.66
N SER A 93 20.33 6.59 3.76
CA SER A 93 20.52 6.06 5.11
C SER A 93 19.30 5.40 5.71
N PHE A 94 18.49 4.71 4.89
CA PHE A 94 17.43 3.85 5.38
C PHE A 94 18.01 2.71 6.23
N ARG A 95 17.22 2.23 7.20
CA ARG A 95 17.61 1.11 8.07
C ARG A 95 16.51 0.05 8.12
N GLU A 96 16.92 -1.19 8.31
CA GLU A 96 15.96 -2.26 8.60
C GLU A 96 15.18 -1.95 9.87
N GLY A 97 13.90 -2.29 9.88
CA GLY A 97 13.00 -2.01 10.99
C GLY A 97 12.28 -0.69 10.93
N GLU A 98 12.67 0.23 10.04
CA GLU A 98 11.96 1.49 9.89
C GLU A 98 10.53 1.28 9.41
N LYS A 99 9.58 1.95 10.06
CA LYS A 99 8.19 1.96 9.66
C LYS A 99 7.94 3.06 8.65
N LEU A 100 7.14 2.73 7.64
CA LEU A 100 6.83 3.60 6.52
C LEU A 100 5.37 4.02 6.57
N TYR A 101 5.14 5.31 6.41
CA TYR A 101 3.82 5.94 6.40
C TYR A 101 3.61 6.64 5.06
N THR A 102 2.35 6.83 4.68
CA THR A 102 2.05 7.67 3.51
C THR A 102 2.57 9.08 3.77
N SER A 103 3.20 9.68 2.76
CA SER A 103 3.75 11.04 2.87
C SER A 103 2.73 12.13 2.57
N GLY A 104 1.64 11.80 1.91
CA GLY A 104 0.66 12.76 1.40
C GLY A 104 1.05 13.40 0.08
N LEU A 105 2.23 13.13 -0.44
CA LEU A 105 2.64 13.64 -1.76
C LEU A 105 1.76 13.02 -2.86
N GLY A 106 1.52 13.77 -3.92
CA GLY A 106 0.66 13.33 -5.01
C GLY A 106 -0.85 13.41 -4.70
N ASP A 107 -1.23 13.74 -3.47
CA ASP A 107 -2.59 14.03 -3.04
C ASP A 107 -3.60 12.88 -3.27
N VAL A 108 -3.13 11.64 -3.39
CA VAL A 108 -3.99 10.45 -3.48
C VAL A 108 -4.31 9.92 -2.10
N PHE A 109 -3.29 9.70 -1.26
CA PHE A 109 -3.47 9.23 0.11
C PHE A 109 -3.30 10.36 1.10
N PRO A 110 -4.12 10.40 2.17
CA PRO A 110 -3.84 11.29 3.30
C PRO A 110 -2.47 10.96 3.89
N GLN A 111 -1.81 11.96 4.45
CA GLN A 111 -0.54 11.79 5.14
C GLN A 111 -0.71 10.96 6.43
N GLY A 112 0.27 10.12 6.73
CA GLY A 112 0.39 9.50 8.04
C GLY A 112 -0.27 8.13 8.19
N LEU A 113 -0.67 7.47 7.10
CA LEU A 113 -1.22 6.11 7.16
C LEU A 113 -0.08 5.11 7.18
N LEU A 114 -0.13 4.17 8.12
CA LEU A 114 0.90 3.12 8.24
C LEU A 114 0.80 2.15 7.08
N VAL A 115 1.91 1.90 6.40
CA VAL A 115 1.93 1.04 5.20
C VAL A 115 2.72 -0.23 5.41
N GLY A 116 3.96 -0.13 5.88
CA GLY A 116 4.83 -1.27 5.98
C GLY A 116 6.10 -0.99 6.77
N GLU A 117 6.98 -1.97 6.75
CA GLU A 117 8.25 -1.93 7.49
C GLU A 117 9.37 -2.44 6.59
N ILE A 118 10.51 -1.78 6.62
CA ILE A 118 11.71 -2.23 5.90
C ILE A 118 12.22 -3.51 6.54
N VAL A 119 12.32 -4.58 5.74
CA VAL A 119 12.77 -5.90 6.24
C VAL A 119 14.12 -6.32 5.68
N SER A 120 14.55 -5.77 4.56
CA SER A 120 15.89 -6.05 4.04
C SER A 120 16.43 -4.89 3.22
N ILE A 121 17.73 -4.68 3.31
CA ILE A 121 18.48 -3.71 2.51
C ILE A 121 19.70 -4.44 1.96
N SER A 122 19.85 -4.43 0.63
CA SER A 122 21.01 -5.00 -0.04
C SER A 122 21.58 -4.05 -1.05
N ASP A 123 22.87 -4.25 -1.36
CA ASP A 123 23.63 -3.40 -2.29
C ASP A 123 24.10 -4.26 -3.47
N PRO A 124 23.24 -4.48 -4.48
CA PRO A 124 23.62 -5.32 -5.61
C PRO A 124 24.74 -4.66 -6.44
N VAL A 125 25.75 -5.47 -6.80
CA VAL A 125 26.95 -5.02 -7.50
C VAL A 125 26.64 -4.44 -8.88
N ASP A 126 25.63 -4.99 -9.55
CA ASP A 126 25.26 -4.65 -10.93
C ASP A 126 24.16 -3.60 -11.03
N SER A 127 23.82 -2.94 -9.92
CA SER A 127 22.82 -1.88 -9.89
C SER A 127 23.40 -0.60 -9.29
N GLU A 128 22.95 0.54 -9.77
CA GLU A 128 23.29 1.84 -9.16
C GLU A 128 22.38 2.17 -7.96
N PHE A 129 21.38 1.33 -7.66
CA PHE A 129 20.45 1.55 -6.58
C PHE A 129 20.54 0.45 -5.52
N LEU A 130 20.20 0.79 -4.28
CA LEU A 130 19.95 -0.20 -3.24
C LEU A 130 18.70 -0.99 -3.55
N LYS A 131 18.66 -2.25 -3.13
CA LYS A 131 17.44 -3.06 -3.11
C LYS A 131 16.88 -3.06 -1.70
N ILE A 132 15.74 -2.39 -1.51
CA ILE A 132 15.08 -2.28 -0.20
C ILE A 132 13.72 -2.94 -0.29
N GLU A 133 13.54 -4.00 0.49
CA GLU A 133 12.29 -4.75 0.54
C GLU A 133 11.48 -4.37 1.77
N VAL A 134 10.17 -4.27 1.58
CA VAL A 134 9.21 -3.81 2.57
C VAL A 134 8.15 -4.88 2.79
N SER A 135 7.89 -5.22 4.04
CA SER A 135 6.74 -6.04 4.42
C SER A 135 5.54 -5.13 4.65
N PHE A 136 4.46 -5.39 3.93
CA PHE A 136 3.20 -4.67 4.16
C PHE A 136 2.54 -5.17 5.43
N PHE A 137 1.93 -4.26 6.19
CA PHE A 137 1.21 -4.64 7.41
C PHE A 137 -0.17 -5.21 7.14
N SER A 138 -0.82 -4.77 6.07
CA SER A 138 -2.16 -5.27 5.75
C SER A 138 -2.13 -6.68 5.17
N SER A 139 -3.12 -7.49 5.54
CA SER A 139 -3.28 -8.88 5.11
C SER A 139 -4.72 -9.09 4.61
N PRO A 140 -5.06 -8.61 3.40
CA PRO A 140 -6.45 -8.68 2.93
C PRO A 140 -6.98 -10.10 2.76
N ILE A 141 -6.12 -11.10 2.59
CA ILE A 141 -6.53 -12.51 2.56
C ILE A 141 -7.13 -12.94 3.90
N ASN A 142 -6.56 -12.46 5.00
CA ASN A 142 -6.92 -12.87 6.37
C ASN A 142 -7.95 -11.98 7.02
N GLN A 143 -8.38 -10.91 6.36
CA GLN A 143 -9.27 -9.90 6.92
C GLN A 143 -10.59 -9.87 6.15
N ASP A 144 -11.69 -9.63 6.87
CA ASP A 144 -13.03 -9.59 6.29
C ASP A 144 -13.65 -8.19 6.32
N TYR A 145 -13.16 -7.29 7.18
CA TYR A 145 -13.73 -5.96 7.37
C TYR A 145 -12.68 -4.87 7.16
N PHE A 146 -13.10 -3.82 6.49
CA PHE A 146 -12.23 -2.72 6.09
C PHE A 146 -12.95 -1.38 6.30
N LEU A 147 -12.17 -0.35 6.57
CA LEU A 147 -12.65 1.02 6.65
C LEU A 147 -12.27 1.77 5.37
N ILE A 148 -13.25 2.37 4.72
CA ILE A 148 -12.99 3.27 3.61
C ILE A 148 -12.98 4.69 4.16
N HIS A 149 -11.85 5.37 4.04
CA HIS A 149 -11.66 6.73 4.56
C HIS A 149 -12.16 7.74 3.53
N ALA A 150 -13.33 8.30 3.78
CA ALA A 150 -13.88 9.37 2.95
C ALA A 150 -13.13 10.68 3.23
N LYS A 151 -12.68 11.32 2.18
CA LYS A 151 -12.02 12.63 2.28
C LYS A 151 -13.04 13.75 2.49
#